data_6dafcb151f69fa9324a2973c5231fad8
#
_entry.id   6dafcb151f69fa9324a2973c5231fad8
#
_cell.length_a   1.000
_cell.length_b   1.000
_cell.length_c   1.000
_cell.angle_alpha   90.00
_cell.angle_beta   90.00
_cell.angle_gamma   90.00
#
_symmetry.space_group_name_H-M   'P 1'
#
loop_
_entity.id
_entity.type
_entity.pdbx_description
1 polymer ?
#
loop_
_entity_poly.entity_id
_entity_poly.type
_entity_poly.pdbx_seq_one_letter_code
_entity_poly.pdbx_strand_id
1 'polypeptide(L)'
;MKKTLFSILFSLALAASLAGCGGAASSTAAARASYSSMDSAPQAYAADAGGTAAEAAGTSDLSDAVQNSADLLPQDGRKIILNATLSIEALDFNATCTALARAAQSCGGYVSSTSIDTPAYEGAYRTAYYQFRIPAEQYSVFLDGAGSAGNLVSKQESTQDVTSAYVDVEARLKSLKLQEERLYAMMEQAGDLETLLAIQNQLTEVQYQIESYTAQQHTYDDLISYSAVER
;
A
#
# COMPACT_ATOMS: atom_id res chain seq x y z
N MET A 1 -41.15 34.41 2.80
CA MET A 1 -40.74 35.73 2.28
C MET A 1 -39.58 36.21 3.18
N LYS A 2 -38.44 36.61 2.67
CA LYS A 2 -37.16 36.98 3.31
C LYS A 2 -36.12 35.85 3.38
N LYS A 3 -35.54 35.51 2.24
CA LYS A 3 -34.22 34.88 2.13
C LYS A 3 -33.67 35.05 0.70
N THR A 4 -33.44 36.25 0.26
CA THR A 4 -32.65 36.57 -0.94
C THR A 4 -32.10 37.97 -0.74
N LEU A 5 -30.85 38.09 -0.31
CA LEU A 5 -30.03 39.33 -0.39
C LEU A 5 -28.72 39.13 0.39
N PHE A 6 -27.85 38.22 -0.10
CA PHE A 6 -26.46 38.27 0.34
C PHE A 6 -25.57 37.53 -0.71
N SER A 7 -25.61 38.01 -1.91
CA SER A 7 -24.71 37.49 -2.95
C SER A 7 -24.55 38.54 -4.06
N ILE A 8 -23.90 39.63 -3.77
CA ILE A 8 -23.30 40.57 -4.74
C ILE A 8 -22.43 41.51 -3.91
N LEU A 9 -21.13 41.23 -3.80
CA LEU A 9 -20.07 42.20 -3.51
C LEU A 9 -18.75 41.45 -3.18
N PHE A 10 -18.18 40.79 -4.17
CA PHE A 10 -16.74 40.49 -4.14
C PHE A 10 -16.23 40.18 -5.56
N SER A 11 -16.34 41.12 -6.42
CA SER A 11 -15.67 41.10 -7.72
C SER A 11 -15.27 42.52 -8.07
N LEU A 12 -14.06 42.90 -7.71
CA LEU A 12 -13.25 43.93 -8.40
C LEU A 12 -11.97 44.22 -7.59
N ALA A 13 -10.88 43.67 -8.05
CA ALA A 13 -9.55 44.27 -8.00
C ALA A 13 -8.49 43.18 -8.00
N LEU A 14 -7.92 42.89 -9.15
CA LEU A 14 -6.46 42.81 -9.35
C LEU A 14 -6.14 42.63 -10.82
N ALA A 15 -6.02 43.73 -11.51
CA ALA A 15 -5.33 43.81 -12.80
C ALA A 15 -4.04 44.59 -12.59
N ALA A 16 -3.02 44.18 -13.33
CA ALA A 16 -1.77 44.91 -13.62
C ALA A 16 -0.58 44.67 -12.67
N SER A 17 0.37 43.83 -13.15
CA SER A 17 1.76 44.24 -13.41
C SER A 17 2.50 43.22 -14.25
N LEU A 18 2.49 43.44 -15.57
CA LEU A 18 3.51 42.99 -16.51
C LEU A 18 4.63 44.02 -16.50
N ALA A 19 5.88 43.60 -16.31
CA ALA A 19 7.07 44.01 -17.06
C ALA A 19 8.34 43.67 -16.25
N GLY A 20 9.22 42.88 -16.83
CA GLY A 20 10.53 42.57 -16.29
C GLY A 20 11.32 41.70 -17.26
N CYS A 21 11.71 42.30 -18.39
CA CYS A 21 12.65 41.78 -19.38
C CYS A 21 14.06 41.70 -18.80
N GLY A 22 14.85 40.67 -19.09
CA GLY A 22 16.26 40.64 -18.76
C GLY A 22 16.85 39.23 -18.91
N GLY A 23 17.46 39.05 -20.05
CA GLY A 23 18.20 37.97 -20.55
C GLY A 23 19.57 37.77 -19.92
N ALA A 24 20.07 36.56 -20.02
CA ALA A 24 21.48 36.21 -20.23
C ALA A 24 21.59 34.72 -20.55
N ALA A 25 22.03 34.42 -21.73
CA ALA A 25 22.53 33.12 -22.12
C ALA A 25 23.85 32.80 -21.46
N SER A 26 24.02 31.61 -20.97
CA SER A 26 25.34 30.98 -20.80
C SER A 26 25.23 29.48 -21.01
N SER A 27 25.81 29.09 -22.11
CA SER A 27 26.20 27.77 -22.51
C SER A 27 27.21 27.15 -21.56
N THR A 28 26.99 25.92 -21.08
CA THR A 28 28.08 25.05 -20.66
C THR A 28 27.77 23.60 -21.01
N ALA A 29 28.51 23.19 -22.00
CA ALA A 29 29.22 21.93 -22.20
C ALA A 29 28.64 20.61 -21.61
N ALA A 30 28.22 19.77 -22.55
CA ALA A 30 28.06 18.34 -22.40
C ALA A 30 29.38 17.67 -21.96
N ALA A 31 29.37 17.03 -20.79
CA ALA A 31 30.36 16.02 -20.44
C ALA A 31 29.76 14.64 -20.80
N ARG A 32 30.18 14.11 -21.92
CA ARG A 32 30.05 12.68 -22.28
C ARG A 32 30.99 11.87 -21.41
N ALA A 33 30.46 11.08 -20.50
CA ALA A 33 31.18 9.98 -19.89
C ALA A 33 31.07 8.77 -20.83
N SER A 34 32.17 8.45 -21.46
CA SER A 34 32.41 7.23 -22.23
C SER A 34 32.57 6.05 -21.24
N TYR A 35 31.67 5.11 -21.29
CA TYR A 35 31.85 3.81 -20.64
C TYR A 35 32.56 2.89 -21.62
N SER A 36 33.78 2.49 -21.25
CA SER A 36 34.58 1.46 -21.91
C SER A 36 33.87 0.12 -21.77
N SER A 37 33.54 -0.48 -22.87
CA SER A 37 33.20 -1.90 -22.99
C SER A 37 34.45 -2.75 -22.70
N MET A 38 34.44 -3.52 -21.63
CA MET A 38 35.35 -4.60 -21.42
C MET A 38 34.74 -5.87 -22.02
N ASP A 39 35.29 -6.22 -23.15
CA ASP A 39 35.18 -7.48 -23.84
C ASP A 39 35.86 -8.57 -23.01
N SER A 40 35.16 -9.61 -22.62
CA SER A 40 35.72 -10.85 -22.13
C SER A 40 34.99 -12.02 -22.75
N ALA A 41 35.65 -12.62 -23.71
CA ALA A 41 35.25 -13.78 -24.45
C ALA A 41 35.00 -15.05 -23.60
N PRO A 42 34.16 -15.99 -24.08
CA PRO A 42 33.80 -17.20 -23.35
C PRO A 42 34.86 -18.28 -23.57
N GLN A 43 35.28 -18.92 -22.50
CA GLN A 43 36.02 -20.20 -22.60
C GLN A 43 35.03 -21.36 -22.77
N ALA A 44 35.18 -22.01 -23.90
CA ALA A 44 34.58 -23.29 -24.21
C ALA A 44 35.25 -24.40 -23.39
N TYR A 45 34.45 -25.21 -22.71
CA TYR A 45 34.84 -26.56 -22.31
C TYR A 45 34.02 -27.58 -23.10
N ALA A 46 34.78 -28.45 -23.71
CA ALA A 46 34.38 -29.49 -24.63
C ALA A 46 33.59 -30.62 -23.96
N ALA A 47 32.81 -31.23 -24.77
CA ALA A 47 31.97 -32.40 -24.61
C ALA A 47 32.66 -33.61 -23.93
N ASP A 48 31.86 -34.36 -23.17
CA ASP A 48 31.94 -35.80 -23.24
C ASP A 48 30.54 -36.40 -23.36
N ALA A 49 30.41 -37.32 -24.26
CA ALA A 49 29.19 -37.99 -24.69
C ALA A 49 29.04 -39.27 -23.85
N GLY A 50 27.80 -39.57 -23.50
CA GLY A 50 27.50 -40.88 -22.90
C GLY A 50 26.02 -41.09 -22.59
N GLY A 51 25.25 -41.51 -23.56
CA GLY A 51 24.28 -42.62 -23.61
C GLY A 51 23.15 -42.63 -22.58
N THR A 52 21.98 -42.63 -23.04
CA THR A 52 20.96 -43.66 -23.24
C THR A 52 19.56 -43.10 -23.16
N ALA A 53 18.78 -43.40 -24.16
CA ALA A 53 17.36 -43.15 -24.25
C ALA A 53 16.58 -43.87 -23.14
N ALA A 54 15.61 -43.16 -22.54
CA ALA A 54 14.43 -43.76 -21.98
C ALA A 54 13.25 -42.81 -22.21
N GLU A 55 12.44 -43.23 -23.14
CA GLU A 55 11.11 -42.78 -23.46
C GLU A 55 10.22 -42.96 -22.24
N ALA A 56 9.62 -41.89 -21.73
CA ALA A 56 8.43 -41.97 -20.91
C ALA A 56 7.59 -40.73 -21.17
N ALA A 57 6.57 -40.91 -21.99
CA ALA A 57 5.45 -39.98 -22.09
C ALA A 57 4.81 -39.79 -20.72
N GLY A 58 4.89 -38.60 -20.22
CA GLY A 58 4.15 -38.09 -19.07
C GLY A 58 3.48 -36.80 -19.49
N THR A 59 2.27 -36.91 -20.01
CA THR A 59 1.33 -35.78 -20.07
C THR A 59 0.99 -35.42 -18.64
N SER A 60 1.82 -34.59 -18.00
CA SER A 60 1.49 -33.95 -16.74
C SER A 60 0.57 -32.77 -17.01
N ASP A 61 -0.61 -33.02 -16.61
CA ASP A 61 -1.76 -32.17 -16.37
C ASP A 61 -1.35 -30.76 -15.91
N LEU A 62 -1.62 -29.75 -16.73
CA LEU A 62 -1.49 -28.32 -16.37
C LEU A 62 -2.64 -27.87 -15.47
N SER A 63 -3.39 -28.79 -14.88
CA SER A 63 -4.51 -28.50 -13.98
C SER A 63 -4.11 -28.20 -12.54
N ASP A 64 -2.85 -28.46 -12.15
CA ASP A 64 -2.41 -28.29 -10.76
C ASP A 64 -1.84 -26.89 -10.43
N ALA A 65 -1.78 -25.98 -11.41
CA ALA A 65 -1.27 -24.61 -11.19
C ALA A 65 -2.32 -23.63 -10.64
N VAL A 66 -3.54 -24.06 -10.41
CA VAL A 66 -4.62 -23.24 -9.79
C VAL A 66 -4.84 -23.64 -8.32
N GLN A 67 -3.87 -24.29 -7.72
CA GLN A 67 -4.01 -24.66 -6.31
C GLN A 67 -3.34 -23.63 -5.41
N ASN A 68 -4.19 -23.04 -4.62
CA ASN A 68 -4.08 -22.65 -3.25
C ASN A 68 -3.77 -21.21 -2.92
N SER A 69 -4.80 -20.34 -3.04
CA SER A 69 -4.93 -19.15 -2.18
C SER A 69 -4.98 -19.51 -0.67
N ALA A 70 -5.22 -20.77 -0.34
CA ALA A 70 -5.24 -21.26 1.06
C ALA A 70 -3.83 -21.35 1.69
N ASP A 71 -2.77 -21.43 0.86
CA ASP A 71 -1.39 -21.48 1.38
C ASP A 71 -0.81 -20.09 1.68
N LEU A 72 -1.56 -19.02 1.34
CA LEU A 72 -1.21 -17.64 1.64
C LEU A 72 -1.71 -17.19 3.03
N LEU A 73 -2.47 -18.05 3.74
CA LEU A 73 -2.96 -17.72 5.07
C LEU A 73 -1.81 -17.67 6.09
N PRO A 74 -1.89 -16.78 7.10
CA PRO A 74 -0.86 -16.65 8.12
C PRO A 74 -0.65 -17.98 8.85
N GLN A 75 0.51 -18.59 8.66
CA GLN A 75 0.94 -19.68 9.54
C GLN A 75 1.32 -19.10 10.89
N ASP A 76 0.98 -19.81 11.96
CA ASP A 76 1.11 -19.40 13.37
C ASP A 76 2.27 -18.41 13.65
N GLY A 77 1.91 -17.21 14.10
CA GLY A 77 2.86 -16.18 14.56
C GLY A 77 3.38 -15.22 13.50
N ARG A 78 3.12 -15.41 12.22
CA ARG A 78 3.53 -14.46 11.18
C ARG A 78 2.57 -13.28 11.07
N LYS A 79 3.14 -12.10 10.86
CA LYS A 79 2.42 -10.86 10.58
C LYS A 79 2.42 -10.63 9.08
N ILE A 80 1.31 -10.99 8.43
CA ILE A 80 1.19 -10.99 6.97
C ILE A 80 0.14 -9.97 6.54
N ILE A 81 0.49 -9.13 5.56
CA ILE A 81 -0.42 -8.21 4.90
C ILE A 81 -0.82 -8.82 3.56
N LEU A 82 -2.11 -8.96 3.34
CA LEU A 82 -2.69 -9.46 2.10
C LEU A 82 -3.31 -8.31 1.31
N ASN A 83 -2.96 -8.22 0.03
CA ASN A 83 -3.54 -7.25 -0.90
C ASN A 83 -3.97 -7.98 -2.18
N ALA A 84 -5.06 -7.51 -2.79
CA ALA A 84 -5.46 -7.97 -4.11
C ALA A 84 -5.92 -6.80 -4.96
N THR A 85 -5.67 -6.91 -6.27
CA THR A 85 -6.25 -6.05 -7.29
C THR A 85 -7.02 -6.93 -8.27
N LEU A 86 -8.30 -6.59 -8.44
CA LEU A 86 -9.19 -7.31 -9.35
C LEU A 86 -9.60 -6.38 -10.49
N SER A 87 -9.76 -6.91 -11.70
CA SER A 87 -10.42 -6.23 -12.82
C SER A 87 -11.57 -7.10 -13.28
N ILE A 88 -12.78 -6.56 -13.23
CA ILE A 88 -14.00 -7.29 -13.53
C ILE A 88 -14.80 -6.51 -14.58
N GLU A 89 -15.17 -7.17 -15.66
CA GLU A 89 -16.13 -6.66 -16.64
C GLU A 89 -17.54 -7.09 -16.31
N ALA A 90 -18.49 -6.18 -16.45
CA ALA A 90 -19.89 -6.43 -16.11
C ALA A 90 -20.83 -6.02 -17.25
N LEU A 91 -21.78 -6.87 -17.58
CA LEU A 91 -22.88 -6.54 -18.48
C LEU A 91 -23.90 -5.63 -17.80
N ASP A 92 -24.20 -5.88 -16.53
CA ASP A 92 -25.01 -5.00 -15.67
C ASP A 92 -24.14 -4.37 -14.60
N PHE A 93 -23.73 -3.13 -14.87
CA PHE A 93 -22.87 -2.35 -13.99
C PHE A 93 -23.44 -2.20 -12.57
N ASN A 94 -24.74 -1.85 -12.46
CA ASN A 94 -25.35 -1.58 -11.15
C ASN A 94 -25.54 -2.85 -10.32
N ALA A 95 -25.94 -3.95 -10.98
CA ALA A 95 -26.10 -5.23 -10.32
C ALA A 95 -24.76 -5.74 -9.79
N THR A 96 -23.68 -5.65 -10.58
CA THR A 96 -22.33 -6.06 -10.19
C THR A 96 -21.79 -5.21 -9.05
N CYS A 97 -21.92 -3.88 -9.09
CA CYS A 97 -21.53 -3.01 -7.98
C CYS A 97 -22.24 -3.37 -6.67
N THR A 98 -23.55 -3.65 -6.77
CA THR A 98 -24.38 -4.05 -5.61
C THR A 98 -23.96 -5.43 -5.08
N ALA A 99 -23.67 -6.39 -5.97
CA ALA A 99 -23.24 -7.74 -5.59
C ALA A 99 -21.91 -7.70 -4.85
N LEU A 100 -20.94 -6.91 -5.33
CA LEU A 100 -19.63 -6.74 -4.69
C LEU A 100 -19.74 -6.11 -3.30
N ALA A 101 -20.57 -5.04 -3.16
CA ALA A 101 -20.77 -4.42 -1.85
C ALA A 101 -21.44 -5.40 -0.86
N ARG A 102 -22.37 -6.22 -1.31
CA ARG A 102 -22.99 -7.27 -0.48
C ARG A 102 -22.01 -8.38 -0.13
N ALA A 103 -21.18 -8.81 -1.08
CA ALA A 103 -20.12 -9.81 -0.82
C ALA A 103 -19.14 -9.30 0.26
N ALA A 104 -18.72 -8.04 0.19
CA ALA A 104 -17.88 -7.45 1.23
C ALA A 104 -18.56 -7.45 2.60
N GLN A 105 -19.83 -7.04 2.66
CA GLN A 105 -20.61 -7.01 3.90
C GLN A 105 -20.84 -8.42 4.48
N SER A 106 -21.10 -9.42 3.64
CA SER A 106 -21.31 -10.81 4.10
C SER A 106 -20.04 -11.41 4.70
N CYS A 107 -18.86 -10.95 4.26
CA CYS A 107 -17.57 -11.32 4.83
C CYS A 107 -17.18 -10.45 6.05
N GLY A 108 -18.07 -9.58 6.55
CA GLY A 108 -17.74 -8.67 7.66
C GLY A 108 -16.80 -7.53 7.27
N GLY A 109 -16.58 -7.34 5.98
CA GLY A 109 -15.80 -6.25 5.44
C GLY A 109 -16.62 -4.97 5.15
N TYR A 110 -15.94 -3.94 4.67
CA TYR A 110 -16.56 -2.67 4.30
C TYR A 110 -15.86 -2.02 3.10
N VAL A 111 -16.55 -1.07 2.48
CA VAL A 111 -16.01 -0.24 1.40
C VAL A 111 -15.32 0.97 2.03
N SER A 112 -14.01 1.11 1.85
CA SER A 112 -13.25 2.25 2.36
C SER A 112 -13.26 3.43 1.40
N SER A 113 -13.30 3.17 0.09
CA SER A 113 -13.34 4.20 -0.94
C SER A 113 -14.15 3.73 -2.15
N THR A 114 -14.84 4.65 -2.81
CA THR A 114 -15.56 4.42 -4.07
C THR A 114 -15.40 5.63 -4.96
N SER A 115 -15.02 5.40 -6.22
CA SER A 115 -15.08 6.40 -7.29
C SER A 115 -15.79 5.81 -8.49
N ILE A 116 -16.78 6.52 -9.03
CA ILE A 116 -17.55 6.08 -10.19
C ILE A 116 -17.44 7.14 -11.26
N ASP A 117 -16.90 6.75 -12.41
CA ASP A 117 -16.78 7.61 -13.57
C ASP A 117 -17.84 7.23 -14.62
N THR A 118 -18.65 8.21 -15.00
CA THR A 118 -19.65 8.07 -16.03
C THR A 118 -19.31 9.03 -17.16
N PRO A 119 -18.86 8.54 -18.33
CA PRO A 119 -18.51 9.39 -19.45
C PRO A 119 -19.73 10.16 -20.00
N ALA A 120 -19.47 11.38 -20.49
CA ALA A 120 -20.52 12.26 -20.99
C ALA A 120 -20.94 11.97 -22.45
N TYR A 121 -20.29 11.02 -23.14
CA TYR A 121 -20.56 10.69 -24.55
C TYR A 121 -21.12 9.28 -24.71
N GLU A 122 -21.99 9.11 -25.70
CA GLU A 122 -22.62 7.81 -26.00
C GLU A 122 -21.58 6.78 -26.46
N GLY A 123 -21.72 5.55 -25.96
CA GLY A 123 -20.83 4.44 -26.31
C GLY A 123 -19.61 4.27 -25.42
N ALA A 124 -19.38 5.15 -24.46
CA ALA A 124 -18.31 4.97 -23.47
C ALA A 124 -18.76 4.12 -22.28
N TYR A 125 -17.84 3.31 -21.78
CA TYR A 125 -18.10 2.42 -20.65
C TYR A 125 -18.02 3.21 -19.33
N ARG A 126 -18.93 2.88 -18.41
CA ARG A 126 -18.85 3.33 -17.02
C ARG A 126 -17.79 2.53 -16.30
N THR A 127 -17.00 3.20 -15.49
CA THR A 127 -16.00 2.56 -14.63
C THR A 127 -16.28 2.87 -13.17
N ALA A 128 -15.99 1.92 -12.30
CA ALA A 128 -16.05 2.11 -10.87
C ALA A 128 -14.79 1.55 -10.22
N TYR A 129 -14.22 2.33 -9.32
CA TYR A 129 -13.09 1.95 -8.50
C TYR A 129 -13.57 1.79 -7.07
N TYR A 130 -13.37 0.61 -6.51
CA TYR A 130 -13.70 0.30 -5.14
C TYR A 130 -12.45 -0.13 -4.40
N GLN A 131 -12.33 0.31 -3.17
CA GLN A 131 -11.37 -0.22 -2.23
C GLN A 131 -12.14 -0.84 -1.07
N PHE A 132 -11.95 -2.15 -0.90
CA PHE A 132 -12.56 -2.93 0.15
C PHE A 132 -11.55 -3.20 1.26
N ARG A 133 -12.03 -3.23 2.49
CA ARG A 133 -11.31 -3.72 3.66
C ARG A 133 -12.03 -4.96 4.14
N ILE A 134 -11.37 -6.10 4.01
CA ILE A 134 -11.93 -7.42 4.29
C ILE A 134 -11.11 -8.07 5.42
N PRO A 135 -11.73 -8.62 6.47
CA PRO A 135 -11.00 -9.38 7.49
C PRO A 135 -10.11 -10.44 6.84
N ALA A 136 -8.87 -10.56 7.30
CA ALA A 136 -7.88 -11.46 6.69
C ALA A 136 -8.36 -12.91 6.60
N GLU A 137 -9.15 -13.35 7.59
CA GLU A 137 -9.76 -14.69 7.63
C GLU A 137 -10.80 -14.93 6.52
N GLN A 138 -11.43 -13.88 6.03
CA GLN A 138 -12.47 -13.93 5.00
C GLN A 138 -11.98 -13.52 3.60
N TYR A 139 -10.68 -13.26 3.48
CA TYR A 139 -10.08 -12.75 2.26
C TYR A 139 -10.32 -13.65 1.05
N SER A 140 -10.04 -14.94 1.16
CA SER A 140 -10.24 -15.91 0.06
C SER A 140 -11.71 -16.05 -0.32
N VAL A 141 -12.60 -16.11 0.68
CA VAL A 141 -14.06 -16.21 0.46
C VAL A 141 -14.57 -14.97 -0.30
N PHE A 142 -14.09 -13.80 0.06
CA PHE A 142 -14.44 -12.57 -0.64
C PHE A 142 -13.93 -12.58 -2.09
N LEU A 143 -12.68 -13.00 -2.34
CA LEU A 143 -12.12 -13.02 -3.70
C LEU A 143 -12.90 -13.97 -4.62
N ASP A 144 -13.31 -15.13 -4.13
CA ASP A 144 -14.12 -16.09 -4.87
C ASP A 144 -15.53 -15.53 -5.17
N GLY A 145 -16.15 -14.88 -4.17
CA GLY A 145 -17.41 -14.18 -4.33
C GLY A 145 -17.34 -13.01 -5.31
N ALA A 146 -16.27 -12.22 -5.25
CA ALA A 146 -16.05 -11.11 -6.17
C ALA A 146 -15.80 -11.56 -7.61
N GLY A 147 -15.07 -12.67 -7.79
CA GLY A 147 -14.83 -13.28 -9.10
C GLY A 147 -16.10 -13.77 -9.79
N SER A 148 -17.13 -14.15 -9.01
CA SER A 148 -18.42 -14.60 -9.53
C SER A 148 -19.43 -13.46 -9.79
N ALA A 149 -19.14 -12.24 -9.37
CA ALA A 149 -20.03 -11.08 -9.58
C ALA A 149 -20.04 -10.53 -11.02
N GLY A 150 -19.06 -10.94 -11.86
CA GLY A 150 -18.94 -10.54 -13.26
C GLY A 150 -17.88 -11.38 -13.97
N ASN A 151 -17.43 -10.92 -15.15
CA ASN A 151 -16.33 -11.55 -15.86
C ASN A 151 -15.00 -11.08 -15.30
N LEU A 152 -14.29 -11.92 -14.57
CA LEU A 152 -12.98 -11.62 -14.01
C LEU A 152 -11.93 -11.56 -15.14
N VAL A 153 -11.43 -10.38 -15.44
CA VAL A 153 -10.42 -10.14 -16.48
C VAL A 153 -9.01 -10.35 -15.95
N SER A 154 -8.73 -9.82 -14.75
CA SER A 154 -7.44 -10.02 -14.09
C SER A 154 -7.59 -10.08 -12.58
N LYS A 155 -6.73 -10.88 -11.95
CA LYS A 155 -6.59 -11.01 -10.51
C LYS A 155 -5.10 -10.97 -10.19
N GLN A 156 -4.69 -10.04 -9.36
CA GLN A 156 -3.33 -9.95 -8.86
C GLN A 156 -3.38 -9.97 -7.34
N GLU A 157 -2.68 -10.91 -6.73
CA GLU A 157 -2.56 -11.03 -5.29
C GLU A 157 -1.12 -10.73 -4.88
N SER A 158 -0.94 -10.04 -3.75
CA SER A 158 0.35 -9.72 -3.16
C SER A 158 0.31 -10.01 -1.68
N THR A 159 1.34 -10.69 -1.21
CA THR A 159 1.51 -11.05 0.20
C THR A 159 2.81 -10.43 0.70
N GLN A 160 2.74 -9.70 1.81
CA GLN A 160 3.90 -9.09 2.43
C GLN A 160 4.06 -9.59 3.87
N ASP A 161 5.18 -10.25 4.16
CA ASP A 161 5.55 -10.61 5.53
C ASP A 161 6.20 -9.39 6.20
N VAL A 162 5.54 -8.88 7.23
CA VAL A 162 5.98 -7.72 8.03
C VAL A 162 6.38 -8.12 9.45
N THR A 163 6.57 -9.42 9.71
CA THR A 163 6.85 -9.93 11.04
C THR A 163 8.07 -9.27 11.67
N SER A 164 9.19 -9.17 10.94
CA SER A 164 10.40 -8.52 11.45
C SER A 164 10.19 -7.04 11.73
N ALA A 165 9.53 -6.32 10.82
CA ALA A 165 9.26 -4.89 10.99
C ALA A 165 8.32 -4.63 12.19
N TYR A 166 7.33 -5.50 12.39
CA TYR A 166 6.42 -5.43 13.54
C TYR A 166 7.18 -5.63 14.87
N VAL A 167 8.01 -6.67 14.94
CA VAL A 167 8.82 -6.97 16.13
C VAL A 167 9.81 -5.84 16.44
N ASP A 168 10.40 -5.22 15.41
CA ASP A 168 11.30 -4.08 15.59
C ASP A 168 10.58 -2.87 16.18
N VAL A 169 9.36 -2.56 15.71
CA VAL A 169 8.51 -1.49 16.27
C VAL A 169 8.16 -1.79 17.73
N GLU A 170 7.76 -3.00 18.03
CA GLU A 170 7.43 -3.44 19.40
C GLU A 170 8.64 -3.31 20.35
N ALA A 171 9.81 -3.79 19.90
CA ALA A 171 11.05 -3.69 20.67
C ALA A 171 11.45 -2.23 20.93
N ARG A 172 11.28 -1.36 19.91
CA ARG A 172 11.55 0.07 20.03
C ARG A 172 10.61 0.74 21.02
N LEU A 173 9.31 0.47 20.93
CA LEU A 173 8.30 0.96 21.89
C LEU A 173 8.64 0.56 23.31
N LYS A 174 8.99 -0.70 23.54
CA LYS A 174 9.39 -1.20 24.85
C LYS A 174 10.61 -0.45 25.41
N SER A 175 11.61 -0.21 24.58
CA SER A 175 12.81 0.54 24.95
C SER A 175 12.50 1.99 25.32
N LEU A 176 11.66 2.66 24.51
CA LEU A 176 11.28 4.05 24.74
C LEU A 176 10.43 4.22 26.02
N LYS A 177 9.49 3.30 26.27
CA LYS A 177 8.71 3.31 27.53
C LYS A 177 9.59 3.13 28.76
N LEU A 178 10.61 2.25 28.69
CA LEU A 178 11.59 2.12 29.78
C LEU A 178 12.45 3.38 29.94
N GLN A 179 12.79 4.07 28.84
CA GLN A 179 13.51 5.34 28.90
C GLN A 179 12.64 6.44 29.53
N GLU A 180 11.37 6.51 29.17
CA GLU A 180 10.39 7.43 29.76
C GLU A 180 10.30 7.25 31.27
N GLU A 181 10.16 6.00 31.74
CA GLU A 181 10.10 5.66 33.16
C GLU A 181 11.37 6.13 33.92
N ARG A 182 12.55 5.92 33.30
CA ARG A 182 13.82 6.40 33.89
C ARG A 182 13.91 7.92 33.95
N LEU A 183 13.41 8.63 32.95
CA LEU A 183 13.38 10.09 32.93
C LEU A 183 12.44 10.63 34.01
N TYR A 184 11.29 9.99 34.25
CA TYR A 184 10.43 10.34 35.38
C TYR A 184 11.12 10.15 36.72
N ALA A 185 11.80 9.02 36.93
CA ALA A 185 12.56 8.78 38.16
C ALA A 185 13.71 9.78 38.37
N MET A 186 14.38 10.24 37.30
CA MET A 186 15.38 11.29 37.36
C MET A 186 14.75 12.65 37.69
N MET A 187 13.58 12.95 37.15
CA MET A 187 12.86 14.21 37.42
C MET A 187 12.47 14.33 38.90
N GLU A 188 12.08 13.24 39.54
CA GLU A 188 11.79 13.22 40.99
C GLU A 188 13.02 13.50 41.86
N GLN A 189 14.22 13.21 41.35
CA GLN A 189 15.50 13.37 42.09
C GLN A 189 16.20 14.68 41.73
N ALA A 190 15.75 15.41 40.72
CA ALA A 190 16.39 16.65 40.28
C ALA A 190 16.21 17.76 41.31
N GLY A 191 17.35 18.36 41.73
CA GLY A 191 17.37 19.41 42.76
C GLY A 191 17.45 20.84 42.21
N ASP A 192 17.65 21.02 40.91
CA ASP A 192 17.78 22.32 40.28
C ASP A 192 16.91 22.47 39.03
N LEU A 193 16.57 23.71 38.72
CA LEU A 193 15.66 24.05 37.61
C LEU A 193 16.24 23.71 36.23
N GLU A 194 17.55 23.87 36.06
CA GLU A 194 18.20 23.62 34.75
C GLU A 194 18.15 22.15 34.42
N THR A 195 18.45 21.27 35.36
CA THR A 195 18.31 19.82 35.22
C THR A 195 16.87 19.41 34.96
N LEU A 196 15.90 19.98 35.68
CA LEU A 196 14.47 19.72 35.44
C LEU A 196 14.04 20.09 34.02
N LEU A 197 14.46 21.24 33.51
CA LEU A 197 14.14 21.64 32.12
C LEU A 197 14.79 20.75 31.08
N ALA A 198 16.03 20.30 31.33
CA ALA A 198 16.73 19.39 30.43
C ALA A 198 16.00 18.01 30.38
N ILE A 199 15.60 17.47 31.51
CA ILE A 199 14.83 16.22 31.58
C ILE A 199 13.46 16.38 30.91
N GLN A 200 12.77 17.49 31.14
CA GLN A 200 11.48 17.79 30.51
C GLN A 200 11.58 17.82 28.98
N ASN A 201 12.61 18.42 28.43
CA ASN A 201 12.84 18.41 26.97
C ASN A 201 13.07 17.01 26.43
N GLN A 202 13.86 16.18 27.12
CA GLN A 202 14.09 14.78 26.74
C GLN A 202 12.81 13.95 26.87
N LEU A 203 12.01 14.19 27.91
CA LEU A 203 10.72 13.50 28.10
C LEU A 203 9.77 13.80 26.93
N THR A 204 9.68 15.07 26.54
CA THR A 204 8.84 15.48 25.41
C THR A 204 9.26 14.77 24.11
N GLU A 205 10.56 14.68 23.86
CA GLU A 205 11.08 13.97 22.67
C GLU A 205 10.78 12.47 22.73
N VAL A 206 10.97 11.83 23.87
CA VAL A 206 10.67 10.39 24.07
C VAL A 206 9.17 10.12 23.88
N GLN A 207 8.31 10.98 24.43
CA GLN A 207 6.86 10.87 24.28
C GLN A 207 6.43 10.99 22.82
N TYR A 208 6.97 11.95 22.08
CA TYR A 208 6.74 12.08 20.65
C TYR A 208 7.12 10.80 19.88
N GLN A 209 8.27 10.20 20.22
CA GLN A 209 8.70 8.94 19.60
C GLN A 209 7.77 7.77 19.96
N ILE A 210 7.32 7.68 21.22
CA ILE A 210 6.35 6.66 21.66
C ILE A 210 5.03 6.79 20.86
N GLU A 211 4.51 8.01 20.72
CA GLU A 211 3.30 8.26 19.93
C GLU A 211 3.49 7.86 18.47
N SER A 212 4.62 8.22 17.87
CA SER A 212 4.95 7.87 16.47
C SER A 212 5.02 6.36 16.24
N TYR A 213 5.74 5.62 17.09
CA TYR A 213 5.85 4.16 16.97
C TYR A 213 4.55 3.45 17.33
N THR A 214 3.75 4.00 18.26
CA THR A 214 2.42 3.48 18.56
C THR A 214 1.48 3.61 17.37
N ALA A 215 1.49 4.76 16.68
CA ALA A 215 0.73 4.96 15.46
C ALA A 215 1.16 3.99 14.34
N GLN A 216 2.47 3.73 14.22
CA GLN A 216 3.01 2.77 13.27
C GLN A 216 2.58 1.33 13.62
N GLN A 217 2.58 0.94 14.88
CA GLN A 217 2.09 -0.37 15.33
C GLN A 217 0.61 -0.55 14.99
N HIS A 218 -0.23 0.44 15.30
CA HIS A 218 -1.65 0.41 14.92
C HIS A 218 -1.86 0.28 13.41
N THR A 219 -1.03 0.95 12.61
CA THR A 219 -1.09 0.82 11.15
C THR A 219 -0.81 -0.62 10.71
N TYR A 220 0.19 -1.28 11.30
CA TYR A 220 0.45 -2.69 11.01
C TYR A 220 -0.70 -3.59 11.49
N ASP A 221 -1.23 -3.36 12.68
CA ASP A 221 -2.36 -4.14 13.22
C ASP A 221 -3.58 -4.05 12.30
N ASP A 222 -3.90 -2.85 11.79
CA ASP A 222 -4.98 -2.64 10.83
C ASP A 222 -4.73 -3.36 9.49
N LEU A 223 -3.50 -3.27 8.95
CA LEU A 223 -3.15 -3.89 7.68
C LEU A 223 -3.10 -5.42 7.75
N ILE A 224 -2.74 -5.98 8.93
CA ILE A 224 -2.72 -7.42 9.17
C ILE A 224 -4.14 -7.96 9.38
N SER A 225 -4.95 -7.20 10.11
CA SER A 225 -6.32 -7.59 10.43
C SER A 225 -7.27 -7.47 9.23
N TYR A 226 -7.05 -6.47 8.39
CA TYR A 226 -7.87 -6.18 7.22
C TYR A 226 -7.04 -6.13 5.95
N SER A 227 -7.31 -7.07 5.06
CA SER A 227 -6.74 -7.09 3.72
C SER A 227 -7.32 -5.96 2.86
N ALA A 228 -6.49 -5.34 2.03
CA ALA A 228 -6.94 -4.36 1.05
C ALA A 228 -7.23 -5.06 -0.29
N VAL A 229 -8.45 -4.88 -0.80
CA VAL A 229 -8.84 -5.37 -2.13
C VAL A 229 -9.28 -4.19 -2.97
N GLU A 230 -8.55 -3.93 -4.06
CA GLU A 230 -8.80 -2.87 -5.02
C GLU A 230 -9.41 -3.42 -6.29
N ARG A 231 -10.32 -2.65 -6.87
CA ARG A 231 -11.00 -3.00 -8.11
C ARG A 231 -11.15 -1.78 -9.03
#